data_7fab7c0e14b3859019bed45b5231e9dd
#
_entry.id   7fab7c0e14b3859019bed45b5231e9dd
#
_cell.length_a   1.000
_cell.length_b   1.000
_cell.length_c   1.000
_cell.angle_alpha   90.00
_cell.angle_beta   90.00
_cell.angle_gamma   90.00
#
_symmetry.space_group_name_H-M   'P 1'
#
loop_
_entity.id
_entity.type
_entity.pdbx_description
1 polymer ?
#
loop_
_entity_poly.entity_id
_entity_poly.type
_entity_poly.pdbx_seq_one_letter_code
_entity_poly.pdbx_strand_id
1 'polypeptide(L)'
;PQLLRAESSSGSRNSVKSVIMIYLVGGPPHQDMFDLKPQAPREVAGPWRPIATNVPGFEICEAFPLLAGMADKFSVIRSLVGNQADHDAIQVFNGHHPKNPKPSGGWPQFGSMVSKVLGPANVATPPFISLCYQCTHGPYNEPGPGFLGAAQSPFRPMGPTRSDMVLNGVTLERLGDRRSLMRSFDQFRRDADHTRMMEGMDHFSEQAMGLLTSSKLAEALDLSKEDAATRERYGRSRACFGEVSGL
;
A
#
# COMPACT_ATOMS: atom_id res chain seq x y z
N PRO A 1 3.59 -14.72 14.58
CA PRO A 1 4.77 -15.55 14.36
C PRO A 1 4.49 -17.06 14.49
N GLN A 2 3.67 -17.49 15.46
CA GLN A 2 3.34 -18.92 15.63
C GLN A 2 2.36 -19.44 14.57
N LEU A 3 1.37 -18.63 14.16
CA LEU A 3 0.43 -18.98 13.10
C LEU A 3 1.14 -19.15 11.75
N LEU A 4 2.06 -18.26 11.41
CA LEU A 4 2.85 -18.38 10.17
C LEU A 4 3.75 -19.62 10.17
N ARG A 5 4.25 -20.04 11.35
CA ARG A 5 5.03 -21.30 11.49
C ARG A 5 4.14 -22.54 11.38
N ALA A 6 2.91 -22.49 11.89
CA ALA A 6 1.95 -23.59 11.79
C ALA A 6 1.53 -23.85 10.32
N GLU A 7 1.31 -22.80 9.53
CA GLU A 7 0.97 -22.93 8.12
C GLU A 7 2.15 -23.49 7.28
N SER A 8 3.38 -23.11 7.59
CA SER A 8 4.56 -23.67 6.92
C SER A 8 4.76 -25.16 7.20
N SER A 9 4.27 -25.68 8.33
CA SER A 9 4.36 -27.10 8.71
C SER A 9 3.21 -27.94 8.14
N SER A 10 2.10 -27.35 7.76
CA SER A 10 0.91 -28.07 7.26
C SER A 10 0.90 -28.31 5.75
N GLY A 11 1.90 -27.87 5.02
CA GLY A 11 1.98 -28.05 3.56
C GLY A 11 0.91 -27.29 2.75
N SER A 12 -0.01 -26.59 3.40
CA SER A 12 -0.98 -25.70 2.78
C SER A 12 -0.27 -24.39 2.39
N ARG A 13 0.26 -24.35 1.19
CA ARG A 13 0.66 -23.07 0.57
C ARG A 13 -0.61 -22.29 0.30
N ASN A 14 -0.95 -21.40 1.22
CA ASN A 14 -1.96 -20.37 0.97
C ASN A 14 -1.56 -19.65 -0.34
N SER A 15 -2.43 -19.70 -1.32
CA SER A 15 -2.18 -19.14 -2.65
C SER A 15 -2.30 -17.61 -2.70
N VAL A 16 -2.40 -16.94 -1.55
CA VAL A 16 -2.44 -15.47 -1.45
C VAL A 16 -1.07 -14.94 -1.89
N LYS A 17 -1.05 -14.35 -3.07
CA LYS A 17 0.18 -13.84 -3.68
C LYS A 17 0.44 -12.37 -3.37
N SER A 18 -0.61 -11.61 -3.06
CA SER A 18 -0.54 -10.17 -2.80
C SER A 18 -1.72 -9.71 -1.94
N VAL A 19 -1.52 -8.58 -1.26
CA VAL A 19 -2.55 -7.88 -0.49
C VAL A 19 -2.67 -6.47 -1.03
N ILE A 20 -3.89 -6.04 -1.33
CA ILE A 20 -4.20 -4.66 -1.72
C ILE A 20 -5.02 -4.04 -0.59
N MET A 21 -4.49 -2.99 0.02
CA MET A 21 -5.20 -2.19 1.01
C MET A 21 -5.77 -0.94 0.33
N ILE A 22 -7.10 -0.78 0.38
CA ILE A 22 -7.77 0.42 -0.11
C ILE A 22 -8.17 1.25 1.10
N TYR A 23 -7.54 2.40 1.26
CA TYR A 23 -7.84 3.34 2.33
C TYR A 23 -8.73 4.47 1.81
N LEU A 24 -9.91 4.61 2.40
CA LEU A 24 -10.86 5.68 2.10
C LEU A 24 -10.61 6.85 3.05
N VAL A 25 -9.85 7.82 2.60
CA VAL A 25 -9.55 9.04 3.36
C VAL A 25 -10.81 9.90 3.58
N GLY A 26 -10.85 10.63 4.71
CA GLY A 26 -11.97 11.52 5.02
C GLY A 26 -13.10 10.85 5.83
N GLY A 27 -12.97 9.57 6.17
CA GLY A 27 -13.86 8.86 7.09
C GLY A 27 -15.32 8.79 6.60
N PRO A 28 -15.59 8.20 5.42
CA PRO A 28 -16.98 8.02 4.99
C PRO A 28 -17.75 7.24 6.05
N PRO A 29 -18.94 7.74 6.46
CA PRO A 29 -19.66 7.19 7.59
C PRO A 29 -20.18 5.78 7.28
N HIS A 30 -20.00 4.84 8.18
CA HIS A 30 -20.42 3.45 7.98
C HIS A 30 -21.97 3.33 7.82
N GLN A 31 -22.73 4.26 8.44
CA GLN A 31 -24.19 4.31 8.31
C GLN A 31 -24.64 4.60 6.88
N ASP A 32 -23.83 5.29 6.10
CA ASP A 32 -24.13 5.63 4.70
C ASP A 32 -23.55 4.61 3.71
N MET A 33 -22.90 3.55 4.20
CA MET A 33 -22.23 2.57 3.35
C MET A 33 -22.75 1.13 3.58
N PHE A 34 -22.27 0.48 4.64
CA PHE A 34 -22.44 -0.95 4.86
C PHE A 34 -23.28 -1.29 6.12
N ASP A 35 -23.64 -0.29 6.90
CA ASP A 35 -24.33 -0.47 8.18
C ASP A 35 -25.47 0.54 8.36
N LEU A 36 -26.33 0.63 7.36
CA LEU A 36 -27.49 1.52 7.37
C LEU A 36 -28.42 1.17 8.53
N LYS A 37 -29.04 2.20 9.13
CA LYS A 37 -29.95 2.08 10.26
C LYS A 37 -31.35 2.57 9.86
N PRO A 38 -32.06 1.89 8.94
CA PRO A 38 -33.31 2.41 8.35
C PRO A 38 -34.45 2.62 9.36
N GLN A 39 -34.37 1.97 10.52
CA GLN A 39 -35.34 2.10 11.61
C GLN A 39 -34.96 3.15 12.66
N ALA A 40 -33.77 3.75 12.55
CA ALA A 40 -33.34 4.82 13.44
C ALA A 40 -34.03 6.15 13.09
N PRO A 41 -34.04 7.14 13.99
CA PRO A 41 -34.46 8.49 13.67
C PRO A 41 -33.73 9.03 12.42
N ARG A 42 -34.37 9.90 11.67
CA ARG A 42 -33.87 10.38 10.37
C ARG A 42 -32.47 11.01 10.48
N GLU A 43 -32.17 11.65 11.58
CA GLU A 43 -30.88 12.28 11.88
C GLU A 43 -29.72 11.26 11.96
N VAL A 44 -30.06 10.00 12.27
CA VAL A 44 -29.12 8.89 12.37
C VAL A 44 -29.15 8.03 11.10
N ALA A 45 -30.34 7.76 10.57
CA ALA A 45 -30.53 6.94 9.37
C ALA A 45 -29.96 7.58 8.11
N GLY A 46 -29.91 8.92 8.06
CA GLY A 46 -29.43 9.65 6.89
C GLY A 46 -30.38 9.58 5.69
N PRO A 47 -29.95 10.08 4.53
CA PRO A 47 -30.76 10.13 3.32
C PRO A 47 -30.77 8.83 2.50
N TRP A 48 -29.81 7.94 2.73
CA TRP A 48 -29.57 6.76 1.92
C TRP A 48 -30.48 5.59 2.28
N ARG A 49 -30.85 4.78 1.30
CA ARG A 49 -31.67 3.60 1.49
C ARG A 49 -30.88 2.32 1.34
N PRO A 50 -31.21 1.27 2.11
CA PRO A 50 -30.64 -0.05 1.90
C PRO A 50 -31.20 -0.69 0.63
N ILE A 51 -30.33 -1.40 -0.09
CA ILE A 51 -30.70 -2.29 -1.19
C ILE A 51 -30.25 -3.72 -0.85
N ALA A 52 -31.06 -4.70 -1.29
CA ALA A 52 -30.72 -6.09 -1.15
C ALA A 52 -29.46 -6.43 -1.96
N THR A 53 -28.65 -7.33 -1.40
CA THR A 53 -27.48 -7.89 -2.08
C THR A 53 -27.79 -9.28 -2.64
N ASN A 54 -26.81 -9.88 -3.34
CA ASN A 54 -26.90 -11.28 -3.75
C ASN A 54 -26.76 -12.28 -2.58
N VAL A 55 -26.57 -11.80 -1.35
CA VAL A 55 -26.55 -12.60 -0.11
C VAL A 55 -27.81 -12.30 0.68
N PRO A 56 -28.71 -13.30 0.90
CA PRO A 56 -29.95 -13.10 1.63
C PRO A 56 -29.73 -12.51 3.02
N GLY A 57 -30.51 -11.47 3.38
CA GLY A 57 -30.43 -10.79 4.67
C GLY A 57 -29.25 -9.84 4.84
N PHE A 58 -28.44 -9.66 3.80
CA PHE A 58 -27.38 -8.66 3.78
C PHE A 58 -27.78 -7.51 2.86
N GLU A 59 -27.83 -6.32 3.41
CA GLU A 59 -28.16 -5.07 2.70
C GLU A 59 -27.02 -4.07 2.84
N ILE A 60 -26.84 -3.25 1.79
CA ILE A 60 -25.89 -2.15 1.74
C ILE A 60 -26.54 -0.91 1.12
N CYS A 61 -25.82 0.22 1.11
CA CYS A 61 -26.28 1.47 0.55
C CYS A 61 -26.63 1.35 -0.95
N GLU A 62 -27.73 1.99 -1.35
CA GLU A 62 -28.17 2.09 -2.76
C GLU A 62 -27.15 2.74 -3.70
N ALA A 63 -26.17 3.49 -3.16
CA ALA A 63 -25.05 4.03 -3.94
C ALA A 63 -24.05 2.96 -4.42
N PHE A 64 -24.15 1.71 -3.94
CA PHE A 64 -23.22 0.63 -4.28
C PHE A 64 -23.88 -0.55 -5.02
N PRO A 65 -24.60 -0.35 -6.12
CA PRO A 65 -25.33 -1.42 -6.80
C PRO A 65 -24.41 -2.54 -7.32
N LEU A 66 -23.19 -2.20 -7.74
CA LEU A 66 -22.21 -3.18 -8.22
C LEU A 66 -21.66 -4.03 -7.08
N LEU A 67 -21.40 -3.44 -5.91
CA LEU A 67 -20.99 -4.18 -4.71
C LEU A 67 -22.13 -5.08 -4.20
N ALA A 68 -23.38 -4.62 -4.29
CA ALA A 68 -24.53 -5.45 -3.92
C ALA A 68 -24.60 -6.74 -4.74
N GLY A 69 -24.28 -6.68 -6.04
CA GLY A 69 -24.24 -7.85 -6.91
C GLY A 69 -23.07 -8.82 -6.67
N MET A 70 -22.10 -8.45 -5.82
CA MET A 70 -20.92 -9.27 -5.51
C MET A 70 -20.66 -9.43 -4.01
N ALA A 71 -21.67 -9.27 -3.18
CA ALA A 71 -21.54 -9.33 -1.73
C ALA A 71 -21.10 -10.72 -1.21
N ASP A 72 -21.30 -11.77 -1.99
CA ASP A 72 -20.79 -13.12 -1.74
C ASP A 72 -19.25 -13.22 -1.81
N LYS A 73 -18.57 -12.18 -2.28
CA LYS A 73 -17.11 -12.15 -2.48
C LYS A 73 -16.34 -11.36 -1.44
N PHE A 74 -17.03 -10.71 -0.50
CA PHE A 74 -16.38 -9.93 0.55
C PHE A 74 -17.08 -10.09 1.89
N SER A 75 -16.40 -9.70 2.96
CA SER A 75 -16.95 -9.68 4.31
C SER A 75 -16.93 -8.27 4.88
N VAL A 76 -17.94 -7.92 5.68
CA VAL A 76 -18.05 -6.63 6.36
C VAL A 76 -17.94 -6.84 7.86
N ILE A 77 -16.98 -6.16 8.51
CA ILE A 77 -16.83 -6.15 9.95
C ILE A 77 -17.49 -4.88 10.49
N ARG A 78 -18.69 -5.02 11.07
CA ARG A 78 -19.47 -3.90 11.62
C ARG A 78 -19.18 -3.61 13.09
N SER A 79 -18.51 -4.50 13.77
CA SER A 79 -18.26 -4.45 15.22
C SER A 79 -16.92 -3.86 15.60
N LEU A 80 -16.26 -3.16 14.68
CA LEU A 80 -14.96 -2.53 14.94
C LEU A 80 -15.16 -1.34 15.89
N VAL A 81 -14.42 -1.32 17.01
CA VAL A 81 -14.48 -0.28 18.05
C VAL A 81 -13.07 0.18 18.43
N GLY A 82 -13.00 1.32 19.12
CA GLY A 82 -11.73 1.80 19.67
C GLY A 82 -10.95 2.71 18.71
N ASN A 83 -11.55 3.12 17.63
CA ASN A 83 -10.95 4.14 16.75
C ASN A 83 -10.96 5.51 17.43
N GLN A 84 -9.89 6.26 17.20
CA GLN A 84 -9.86 7.67 17.57
C GLN A 84 -10.78 8.48 16.65
N ALA A 85 -11.59 9.34 17.25
CA ALA A 85 -12.43 10.30 16.53
C ALA A 85 -11.60 11.54 16.16
N ASP A 86 -10.66 11.39 15.24
CA ASP A 86 -9.77 12.46 14.82
C ASP A 86 -9.38 12.29 13.34
N HIS A 87 -8.82 13.33 12.74
CA HIS A 87 -8.31 13.33 11.38
C HIS A 87 -6.93 12.68 11.33
N ASP A 88 -6.87 11.37 11.58
CA ASP A 88 -5.62 10.62 11.71
C ASP A 88 -5.74 9.24 11.05
N ALA A 89 -4.83 8.93 10.17
CA ALA A 89 -4.76 7.66 9.46
C ALA A 89 -3.93 6.58 10.22
N ILE A 90 -3.16 6.97 11.23
CA ILE A 90 -2.16 6.11 11.89
C ILE A 90 -2.78 4.81 12.37
N GLN A 91 -3.93 4.87 13.05
CA GLN A 91 -4.57 3.69 13.62
C GLN A 91 -5.07 2.71 12.56
N VAL A 92 -5.52 3.22 11.40
CA VAL A 92 -5.96 2.39 10.28
C VAL A 92 -4.77 1.66 9.65
N PHE A 93 -3.60 2.32 9.57
CA PHE A 93 -2.42 1.74 8.95
C PHE A 93 -1.62 0.79 9.84
N ASN A 94 -1.63 0.98 11.16
CA ASN A 94 -0.79 0.20 12.07
C ASN A 94 -1.53 -0.47 13.23
N GLY A 95 -2.82 -0.19 13.45
CA GLY A 95 -3.64 -0.76 14.52
C GLY A 95 -3.40 -0.15 15.90
N HIS A 96 -2.49 0.82 16.03
CA HIS A 96 -2.15 1.42 17.32
C HIS A 96 -2.82 2.77 17.50
N HIS A 97 -3.50 2.94 18.65
CA HIS A 97 -4.08 4.22 19.00
C HIS A 97 -2.98 5.29 19.12
N PRO A 98 -3.14 6.50 18.55
CA PRO A 98 -2.10 7.54 18.53
C PRO A 98 -1.60 7.98 19.93
N LYS A 99 -2.43 7.83 20.96
CA LYS A 99 -2.08 8.12 22.36
C LYS A 99 -1.27 7.03 23.05
N ASN A 100 -1.19 5.83 22.45
CA ASN A 100 -0.38 4.74 23.02
C ASN A 100 1.11 5.11 22.99
N PRO A 101 1.91 4.63 23.94
CA PRO A 101 3.36 4.78 23.90
C PRO A 101 3.92 4.28 22.57
N LYS A 102 4.77 5.09 21.94
CA LYS A 102 5.41 4.77 20.68
C LYS A 102 6.84 4.33 20.91
N PRO A 103 7.29 3.23 20.26
CA PRO A 103 8.70 2.89 20.26
C PRO A 103 9.52 3.97 19.53
N SER A 104 10.82 4.02 19.78
CA SER A 104 11.73 4.85 19.00
C SER A 104 11.59 4.53 17.50
N GLY A 105 11.39 5.54 16.67
CA GLY A 105 11.07 5.38 15.25
C GLY A 105 9.59 5.22 14.93
N GLY A 106 8.71 5.03 15.93
CA GLY A 106 7.27 4.87 15.73
C GLY A 106 6.84 3.44 15.36
N TRP A 107 5.53 3.20 15.32
CA TRP A 107 4.97 1.93 14.88
C TRP A 107 4.97 1.82 13.35
N PRO A 108 5.39 0.67 12.79
CA PRO A 108 5.38 0.48 11.35
C PRO A 108 3.96 0.30 10.82
N GLN A 109 3.72 0.79 9.62
CA GLN A 109 2.48 0.52 8.90
C GLN A 109 2.42 -0.93 8.40
N PHE A 110 1.21 -1.41 8.14
CA PHE A 110 0.93 -2.80 7.75
C PHE A 110 1.81 -3.29 6.58
N GLY A 111 1.90 -2.51 5.49
CA GLY A 111 2.70 -2.88 4.33
C GLY A 111 4.18 -3.06 4.64
N SER A 112 4.73 -2.24 5.54
CA SER A 112 6.12 -2.36 6.01
C SER A 112 6.35 -3.63 6.83
N MET A 113 5.36 -4.03 7.65
CA MET A 113 5.42 -5.29 8.40
C MET A 113 5.39 -6.50 7.45
N VAL A 114 4.50 -6.49 6.47
CA VAL A 114 4.40 -7.55 5.45
C VAL A 114 5.68 -7.63 4.64
N SER A 115 6.21 -6.50 4.20
CA SER A 115 7.49 -6.40 3.48
C SER A 115 8.64 -7.03 4.29
N LYS A 116 8.71 -6.75 5.58
CA LYS A 116 9.75 -7.31 6.47
C LYS A 116 9.63 -8.81 6.65
N VAL A 117 8.41 -9.34 6.74
CA VAL A 117 8.16 -10.76 7.02
C VAL A 117 8.30 -11.62 5.76
N LEU A 118 7.75 -11.16 4.64
CA LEU A 118 7.68 -11.94 3.40
C LEU A 118 8.81 -11.61 2.41
N GLY A 119 9.37 -10.40 2.49
CA GLY A 119 10.35 -9.92 1.53
C GLY A 119 9.78 -9.72 0.12
N PRO A 120 10.63 -9.41 -0.86
CA PRO A 120 10.21 -9.26 -2.25
C PRO A 120 9.94 -10.62 -2.90
N ALA A 121 8.90 -10.69 -3.73
CA ALA A 121 8.60 -11.88 -4.53
C ALA A 121 9.67 -12.13 -5.62
N ASN A 122 10.32 -11.08 -6.09
CA ASN A 122 11.46 -11.09 -7.00
C ASN A 122 12.24 -9.78 -6.89
N VAL A 123 13.46 -9.76 -7.42
CA VAL A 123 14.38 -8.60 -7.33
C VAL A 123 13.85 -7.36 -8.06
N ALA A 124 13.02 -7.56 -9.09
CA ALA A 124 12.51 -6.48 -9.93
C ALA A 124 11.20 -5.85 -9.44
N THR A 125 10.62 -6.36 -8.34
CA THR A 125 9.34 -5.86 -7.83
C THR A 125 9.49 -5.49 -6.36
N PRO A 126 9.24 -4.22 -5.98
CA PRO A 126 9.24 -3.83 -4.58
C PRO A 126 8.23 -4.66 -3.79
N PRO A 127 8.59 -5.12 -2.58
CA PRO A 127 7.69 -5.92 -1.76
C PRO A 127 6.49 -5.12 -1.24
N PHE A 128 6.62 -3.79 -1.18
CA PHE A 128 5.59 -2.87 -0.75
C PHE A 128 5.54 -1.66 -1.68
N ILE A 129 4.41 -1.46 -2.34
CA ILE A 129 4.13 -0.34 -3.23
C ILE A 129 2.98 0.47 -2.64
N SER A 130 3.15 1.78 -2.54
CA SER A 130 2.09 2.71 -2.15
C SER A 130 1.73 3.62 -3.32
N LEU A 131 0.46 3.61 -3.68
CA LEU A 131 -0.15 4.54 -4.63
C LEU A 131 -0.87 5.67 -3.90
N CYS A 132 -0.71 5.78 -2.58
CA CYS A 132 -1.32 6.84 -1.79
C CYS A 132 -0.82 8.21 -2.26
N TYR A 133 -1.78 9.09 -2.55
CA TYR A 133 -1.49 10.48 -2.76
C TYR A 133 -1.03 11.11 -1.45
N GLN A 134 0.05 11.89 -1.50
CA GLN A 134 0.49 12.65 -0.34
C GLN A 134 -0.43 13.84 -0.12
N CYS A 135 -1.26 13.75 0.90
CA CYS A 135 -2.23 14.77 1.24
C CYS A 135 -1.53 15.96 1.91
N THR A 136 -2.02 17.17 1.63
CA THR A 136 -1.57 18.40 2.34
C THR A 136 -1.95 18.38 3.83
N HIS A 137 -3.00 17.64 4.20
CA HIS A 137 -3.34 17.37 5.59
C HIS A 137 -2.49 16.23 6.13
N GLY A 138 -1.40 16.57 6.82
CA GLY A 138 -0.39 15.63 7.30
C GLY A 138 -0.91 14.37 7.99
N PRO A 139 -1.89 14.46 8.93
CA PRO A 139 -2.46 13.30 9.62
C PRO A 139 -3.07 12.21 8.72
N TYR A 140 -3.46 12.53 7.50
CA TYR A 140 -3.97 11.55 6.54
C TYR A 140 -2.89 10.78 5.80
N ASN A 141 -1.64 11.18 5.94
CA ASN A 141 -0.53 10.51 5.28
C ASN A 141 -0.15 9.21 5.99
N GLU A 142 0.43 8.31 5.21
CA GLU A 142 0.97 7.05 5.73
C GLU A 142 2.04 7.28 6.80
N PRO A 143 2.00 6.57 7.94
CA PRO A 143 2.95 6.75 9.04
C PRO A 143 4.37 6.26 8.71
N GLY A 144 4.54 5.48 7.65
CA GLY A 144 5.84 4.98 7.23
C GLY A 144 6.29 3.68 7.91
N PRO A 145 7.57 3.32 7.77
CA PRO A 145 8.10 2.03 8.20
C PRO A 145 8.34 1.91 9.71
N GLY A 146 8.22 3.02 10.45
CA GLY A 146 8.45 3.03 11.88
C GLY A 146 9.83 2.49 12.28
N PHE A 147 9.89 1.75 13.39
CA PHE A 147 11.13 1.15 13.91
C PHE A 147 11.76 0.09 12.99
N LEU A 148 11.06 -0.35 11.94
CA LEU A 148 11.64 -1.27 10.95
C LEU A 148 12.67 -0.60 10.04
N GLY A 149 12.71 0.73 10.05
CA GLY A 149 13.70 1.52 9.31
C GLY A 149 13.40 1.68 7.83
N ALA A 150 14.18 2.53 7.17
CA ALA A 150 13.99 2.95 5.79
C ALA A 150 13.93 1.79 4.78
N ALA A 151 14.58 0.66 5.08
CA ALA A 151 14.55 -0.55 4.26
C ALA A 151 13.13 -1.10 4.00
N GLN A 152 12.20 -0.78 4.87
CA GLN A 152 10.81 -1.23 4.77
C GLN A 152 9.85 -0.10 4.36
N SER A 153 10.40 0.99 3.83
CA SER A 153 9.59 2.08 3.28
C SER A 153 8.84 1.63 2.03
N PRO A 154 7.61 2.16 1.80
CA PRO A 154 6.91 1.91 0.56
C PRO A 154 7.66 2.49 -0.63
N PHE A 155 7.69 1.75 -1.72
CA PHE A 155 8.03 2.30 -3.02
C PHE A 155 6.85 3.15 -3.52
N ARG A 156 7.08 4.40 -3.86
CA ARG A 156 6.06 5.35 -4.35
C ARG A 156 6.33 5.72 -5.81
N PRO A 157 5.64 5.08 -6.76
CA PRO A 157 5.85 5.34 -8.19
C PRO A 157 5.23 6.66 -8.67
N MET A 158 4.46 7.33 -7.83
CA MET A 158 3.80 8.60 -8.14
C MET A 158 4.67 9.77 -7.70
N GLY A 159 4.69 10.86 -8.50
CA GLY A 159 5.43 12.06 -8.16
C GLY A 159 6.82 12.15 -8.82
N PRO A 160 7.76 12.94 -8.26
CA PRO A 160 9.07 13.24 -8.87
C PRO A 160 9.91 12.00 -9.15
N THR A 161 9.75 10.94 -8.37
CA THR A 161 10.53 9.69 -8.49
C THR A 161 10.20 8.88 -9.74
N ARG A 162 9.13 9.22 -10.47
CA ARG A 162 8.76 8.52 -11.72
C ARG A 162 9.83 8.68 -12.80
N SER A 163 10.42 9.86 -12.92
CA SER A 163 11.53 10.13 -13.86
C SER A 163 12.78 9.34 -13.53
N ASP A 164 12.97 8.99 -12.26
CA ASP A 164 14.14 8.27 -11.76
C ASP A 164 14.07 6.75 -12.05
N MET A 165 12.91 6.26 -12.46
CA MET A 165 12.72 4.85 -12.86
C MET A 165 13.19 4.56 -14.28
N VAL A 166 13.60 5.57 -15.03
CA VAL A 166 14.07 5.44 -16.41
C VAL A 166 15.53 5.85 -16.49
N LEU A 167 16.35 5.00 -17.12
CA LEU A 167 17.76 5.31 -17.36
C LEU A 167 17.88 6.41 -18.43
N ASN A 168 17.99 7.66 -17.99
CA ASN A 168 18.21 8.78 -18.87
C ASN A 168 19.72 8.96 -19.16
N GLY A 169 20.13 8.70 -20.42
CA GLY A 169 21.50 8.94 -20.88
C GLY A 169 22.57 7.98 -20.32
N VAL A 170 22.17 6.91 -19.64
CA VAL A 170 23.06 5.87 -19.13
C VAL A 170 22.71 4.53 -19.75
N THR A 171 23.66 3.88 -20.42
CA THR A 171 23.48 2.53 -20.95
C THR A 171 23.54 1.49 -19.81
N LEU A 172 22.93 0.32 -20.02
CA LEU A 172 23.00 -0.81 -19.07
C LEU A 172 24.45 -1.25 -18.83
N GLU A 173 25.30 -1.18 -19.85
CA GLU A 173 26.74 -1.48 -19.75
C GLU A 173 27.43 -0.51 -18.78
N ARG A 174 27.30 0.80 -18.99
CA ARG A 174 27.85 1.82 -18.08
C ARG A 174 27.30 1.73 -16.68
N LEU A 175 26.06 1.31 -16.52
CA LEU A 175 25.46 1.05 -15.21
C LEU A 175 26.13 -0.16 -14.54
N GLY A 176 26.39 -1.22 -15.31
CA GLY A 176 27.14 -2.42 -14.86
C GLY A 176 28.55 -2.07 -14.39
N ASP A 177 29.28 -1.26 -15.17
CA ASP A 177 30.62 -0.81 -14.84
C ASP A 177 30.66 0.03 -13.55
N ARG A 178 29.72 0.96 -13.40
CA ARG A 178 29.57 1.77 -12.17
C ARG A 178 29.29 0.90 -10.95
N ARG A 179 28.43 -0.11 -11.12
CA ARG A 179 28.13 -1.09 -10.05
C ARG A 179 29.36 -1.90 -9.65
N SER A 180 30.15 -2.37 -10.61
CA SER A 180 31.38 -3.08 -10.37
C SER A 180 32.39 -2.23 -9.61
N LEU A 181 32.53 -0.97 -10.01
CA LEU A 181 33.42 -0.02 -9.34
C LEU A 181 32.94 0.29 -7.92
N MET A 182 31.65 0.54 -7.70
CA MET A 182 31.10 0.73 -6.36
C MET A 182 31.35 -0.47 -5.46
N ARG A 183 31.13 -1.70 -5.94
CA ARG A 183 31.40 -2.91 -5.16
C ARG A 183 32.87 -3.02 -4.71
N SER A 184 33.79 -2.60 -5.56
CA SER A 184 35.21 -2.60 -5.20
C SER A 184 35.52 -1.60 -4.08
N PHE A 185 34.88 -0.44 -4.07
CA PHE A 185 35.01 0.54 -3.00
C PHE A 185 34.28 0.10 -1.73
N ASP A 186 33.11 -0.51 -1.84
CA ASP A 186 32.32 -0.97 -0.70
C ASP A 186 32.96 -2.17 0.00
N GLN A 187 33.69 -3.00 -0.70
CA GLN A 187 34.48 -4.09 -0.09
C GLN A 187 35.51 -3.53 0.91
N PHE A 188 36.17 -2.43 0.54
CA PHE A 188 37.10 -1.75 1.44
C PHE A 188 36.41 -1.10 2.65
N ARG A 189 35.18 -0.61 2.49
CA ARG A 189 34.38 -0.03 3.58
C ARG A 189 33.79 -1.08 4.51
N ARG A 190 33.43 -2.27 4.01
CA ARG A 190 32.83 -3.36 4.81
C ARG A 190 33.79 -3.89 5.86
N ASP A 191 35.07 -3.93 5.54
CA ASP A 191 36.11 -4.35 6.50
C ASP A 191 36.18 -3.42 7.71
N ALA A 192 35.62 -2.22 7.60
CA ALA A 192 35.54 -1.20 8.65
C ALA A 192 34.13 -1.03 9.26
N ASP A 193 33.10 -1.67 8.71
CA ASP A 193 31.70 -1.45 9.16
C ASP A 193 31.27 -2.50 10.21
N HIS A 194 31.37 -2.11 11.47
CA HIS A 194 30.88 -2.90 12.60
C HIS A 194 29.37 -2.78 12.84
N THR A 195 28.65 -1.93 12.08
CA THR A 195 27.25 -1.57 12.37
C THR A 195 26.22 -2.30 11.50
N ARG A 196 26.66 -3.09 10.52
CA ARG A 196 25.80 -3.73 9.50
C ARG A 196 24.92 -2.77 8.69
N MET A 197 25.23 -1.49 8.70
CA MET A 197 24.51 -0.49 7.93
C MET A 197 24.72 -0.71 6.42
N MET A 198 25.89 -1.23 6.05
CA MET A 198 26.23 -1.56 4.66
C MET A 198 25.39 -2.72 4.09
N GLU A 199 25.03 -3.71 4.90
CA GLU A 199 24.14 -4.81 4.47
C GLU A 199 22.75 -4.27 4.05
N GLY A 200 22.22 -3.28 4.77
CA GLY A 200 20.99 -2.61 4.42
C GLY A 200 21.11 -1.82 3.09
N MET A 201 22.20 -1.13 2.88
CA MET A 201 22.47 -0.36 1.65
C MET A 201 22.64 -1.28 0.43
N ASP A 202 23.25 -2.45 0.59
CA ASP A 202 23.39 -3.42 -0.49
C ASP A 202 22.03 -3.92 -0.98
N HIS A 203 21.14 -4.25 -0.05
CA HIS A 203 19.79 -4.69 -0.40
C HIS A 203 19.02 -3.62 -1.19
N PHE A 204 19.11 -2.35 -0.79
CA PHE A 204 18.51 -1.24 -1.53
C PHE A 204 19.12 -1.04 -2.91
N SER A 205 20.45 -1.13 -2.98
CA SER A 205 21.16 -0.98 -4.25
C SER A 205 20.78 -2.09 -5.22
N GLU A 206 20.64 -3.32 -4.76
CA GLU A 206 20.19 -4.44 -5.57
C GLU A 206 18.73 -4.29 -6.02
N GLN A 207 17.87 -3.85 -5.12
CA GLN A 207 16.46 -3.61 -5.44
C GLN A 207 16.32 -2.45 -6.45
N ALA A 208 17.03 -1.33 -6.23
CA ALA A 208 17.03 -0.20 -7.16
C ALA A 208 17.54 -0.61 -8.56
N MET A 209 18.61 -1.40 -8.61
CA MET A 209 19.14 -1.91 -9.87
C MET A 209 18.18 -2.88 -10.55
N GLY A 210 17.53 -3.76 -9.80
CA GLY A 210 16.49 -4.64 -10.33
C GLY A 210 15.34 -3.87 -10.96
N LEU A 211 14.93 -2.77 -10.33
CA LEU A 211 13.89 -1.87 -10.85
C LEU A 211 14.33 -1.15 -12.14
N LEU A 212 15.54 -0.58 -12.13
CA LEU A 212 16.09 0.17 -13.29
C LEU A 212 16.39 -0.71 -14.51
N THR A 213 16.70 -1.98 -14.28
CA THR A 213 17.02 -2.93 -15.35
C THR A 213 15.80 -3.72 -15.84
N SER A 214 14.69 -3.68 -15.10
CA SER A 214 13.45 -4.36 -15.48
C SER A 214 12.43 -3.36 -16.00
N SER A 215 12.00 -3.54 -17.26
CA SER A 215 10.89 -2.74 -17.82
C SER A 215 9.53 -3.08 -17.19
N LYS A 216 9.40 -4.21 -16.49
CA LYS A 216 8.11 -4.75 -16.01
C LYS A 216 7.32 -3.79 -15.14
N LEU A 217 7.98 -3.11 -14.20
CA LEU A 217 7.29 -2.16 -13.33
C LEU A 217 6.89 -0.90 -14.10
N ALA A 218 7.79 -0.37 -14.94
CA ALA A 218 7.49 0.78 -15.80
C ALA A 218 6.33 0.46 -16.76
N GLU A 219 6.31 -0.75 -17.32
CA GLU A 219 5.21 -1.24 -18.17
C GLU A 219 3.90 -1.37 -17.41
N ALA A 220 3.94 -1.88 -16.18
CA ALA A 220 2.74 -2.02 -15.33
C ALA A 220 2.15 -0.67 -14.89
N LEU A 221 2.94 0.39 -14.90
CA LEU A 221 2.50 1.76 -14.57
C LEU A 221 2.14 2.58 -15.81
N ASP A 222 2.31 2.03 -16.99
CA ASP A 222 2.00 2.70 -18.27
C ASP A 222 0.53 2.47 -18.66
N LEU A 223 -0.33 3.39 -18.24
CA LEU A 223 -1.75 3.37 -18.55
C LEU A 223 -2.07 3.46 -20.06
N SER A 224 -1.10 3.89 -20.89
CA SER A 224 -1.31 3.93 -22.35
C SER A 224 -1.43 2.52 -22.95
N LYS A 225 -0.88 1.52 -22.27
CA LYS A 225 -0.94 0.09 -22.67
C LYS A 225 -2.24 -0.60 -22.26
N GLU A 226 -3.03 0.01 -21.37
CA GLU A 226 -4.32 -0.54 -20.97
C GLU A 226 -5.37 -0.33 -22.06
N ASP A 227 -6.23 -1.32 -22.25
CA ASP A 227 -7.33 -1.21 -23.18
C ASP A 227 -8.37 -0.14 -22.76
N ALA A 228 -9.11 0.36 -23.73
CA ALA A 228 -10.06 1.44 -23.52
C ALA A 228 -11.18 1.07 -22.52
N ALA A 229 -11.62 -0.19 -22.53
CA ALA A 229 -12.70 -0.66 -21.65
C ALA A 229 -12.21 -0.74 -20.20
N THR A 230 -10.99 -1.17 -19.97
CA THR A 230 -10.36 -1.16 -18.63
C THR A 230 -10.22 0.26 -18.13
N ARG A 231 -9.69 1.19 -18.95
CA ARG A 231 -9.56 2.60 -18.55
C ARG A 231 -10.90 3.25 -18.25
N GLU A 232 -11.94 2.94 -19.02
CA GLU A 232 -13.28 3.47 -18.80
C GLU A 232 -13.94 2.91 -17.53
N ARG A 233 -13.70 1.64 -17.20
CA ARG A 233 -14.18 0.99 -15.96
C ARG A 233 -13.69 1.71 -14.70
N TYR A 234 -12.43 2.15 -14.68
CA TYR A 234 -11.86 2.90 -13.56
C TYR A 234 -12.23 4.39 -13.59
N GLY A 235 -12.79 4.86 -14.69
CA GLY A 235 -13.22 6.24 -14.86
C GLY A 235 -12.05 7.21 -15.08
N ARG A 236 -12.40 8.40 -15.52
CA ARG A 236 -11.48 9.55 -15.65
C ARG A 236 -11.73 10.49 -14.47
N SER A 237 -11.57 10.00 -13.25
CA SER A 237 -11.77 10.85 -12.08
C SER A 237 -10.68 11.93 -12.05
N ARG A 238 -11.09 13.19 -12.20
CA ARG A 238 -10.27 14.29 -11.72
C ARG A 238 -10.27 14.20 -10.22
N ALA A 239 -9.08 14.06 -9.64
CA ALA A 239 -8.96 14.00 -8.20
C ALA A 239 -9.65 15.21 -7.55
N CYS A 240 -10.51 14.96 -6.57
CA CYS A 240 -11.26 16.00 -5.86
C CYS A 240 -10.37 17.01 -5.10
N PHE A 241 -9.08 16.79 -5.04
CA PHE A 241 -8.10 17.57 -4.29
C PHE A 241 -6.88 17.94 -5.15
N GLY A 242 -7.11 18.81 -6.13
CA GLY A 242 -6.06 19.36 -6.97
C GLY A 242 -5.72 18.48 -8.18
N GLU A 243 -5.33 19.12 -9.24
CA GLU A 243 -4.85 18.47 -10.45
C GLU A 243 -3.64 17.60 -10.08
N VAL A 244 -3.79 16.29 -10.17
CA VAL A 244 -2.64 15.42 -10.35
C VAL A 244 -2.17 15.64 -11.78
N SER A 245 -1.44 16.75 -11.97
CA SER A 245 -0.81 17.04 -13.24
C SER A 245 0.19 15.95 -13.53
N GLY A 246 -0.14 15.05 -14.45
CA GLY A 246 0.81 14.09 -14.98
C GLY A 246 0.38 12.63 -15.04
N LEU A 247 -0.91 12.32 -15.19
CA LEU A 247 -1.38 11.04 -15.75
C LEU A 247 -1.86 11.23 -17.17
#